data_95038ceb7f5c6528f3fb8b3a37612783
#
_entry.id   95038ceb7f5c6528f3fb8b3a37612783
#
_cell.length_a   1.000
_cell.length_b   1.000
_cell.length_c   1.000
_cell.angle_alpha   90.00
_cell.angle_beta   90.00
_cell.angle_gamma   90.00
#
_symmetry.space_group_name_H-M   'P 1'
#
loop_
_entity.id
_entity.type
_entity.pdbx_description
1 polymer ?
#
loop_
_entity_poly.entity_id
_entity_poly.type
_entity_poly.pdbx_seq_one_letter_code
_entity_poly.pdbx_strand_id
1 'polypeptide(L)'
;LDKFSINVPGDPSSAAFFTALTLLKKNSYLKIKKVGLNPTRIGFYSLLKKSGAKITFSNKKKVNNELVGDVIVKSSSLRPINASKKYYLNTTDEYPILFVISALIKGNSFFSGISDLKNKESDRIKEMQKILKQIGVLSKFKNGKLLIKGKKIEKNITKKINVPNLGDHRICMSAAILGLLTGSEVRIKNFETVGTSSPNFLKIVKQLGGSFEKKNL
;
A
#
# COMPACT_ATOMS: atom_id res chain seq x y z
N LEU A 1 -19.38 -33.18 -8.76
CA LEU A 1 -19.52 -31.87 -8.10
C LEU A 1 -20.71 -31.15 -8.72
N ASP A 2 -21.67 -30.76 -7.91
CA ASP A 2 -22.83 -29.98 -8.35
C ASP A 2 -22.41 -28.58 -8.79
N LYS A 3 -23.15 -27.99 -9.72
CA LYS A 3 -22.93 -26.61 -10.14
C LYS A 3 -23.13 -25.66 -8.95
N PHE A 4 -22.17 -24.79 -8.70
CA PHE A 4 -22.29 -23.77 -7.67
C PHE A 4 -21.90 -22.40 -8.23
N SER A 5 -22.43 -21.34 -7.62
CA SER A 5 -22.11 -19.95 -7.94
C SER A 5 -21.41 -19.31 -6.74
N ILE A 6 -20.30 -18.64 -6.99
CA ILE A 6 -19.52 -17.98 -5.96
C ILE A 6 -19.33 -16.50 -6.31
N ASN A 7 -19.60 -15.62 -5.35
CA ASN A 7 -19.26 -14.21 -5.43
C ASN A 7 -17.94 -13.97 -4.70
N VAL A 8 -16.87 -13.72 -5.45
CA VAL A 8 -15.56 -13.41 -4.87
C VAL A 8 -15.56 -11.95 -4.37
N PRO A 9 -15.26 -11.70 -3.09
CA PRO A 9 -15.16 -10.32 -2.57
C PRO A 9 -13.93 -9.60 -3.13
N GLY A 10 -13.94 -8.26 -3.06
CA GLY A 10 -12.79 -7.44 -3.39
C GLY A 10 -11.60 -7.77 -2.48
N ASP A 11 -10.39 -7.78 -3.05
CA ASP A 11 -9.17 -8.08 -2.31
C ASP A 11 -8.77 -6.91 -1.38
N PRO A 12 -8.62 -7.14 -0.06
CA PRO A 12 -8.20 -6.10 0.88
C PRO A 12 -6.81 -5.55 0.60
N SER A 13 -5.90 -6.35 0.02
CA SER A 13 -4.55 -5.92 -0.32
C SER A 13 -4.56 -4.95 -1.50
N SER A 14 -5.37 -5.20 -2.53
CA SER A 14 -5.56 -4.24 -3.64
C SER A 14 -6.21 -2.94 -3.16
N ALA A 15 -7.17 -3.02 -2.24
CA ALA A 15 -7.80 -1.86 -1.62
C ALA A 15 -6.85 -1.03 -0.75
N ALA A 16 -5.78 -1.62 -0.22
CA ALA A 16 -4.80 -0.95 0.65
C ALA A 16 -4.07 0.20 -0.05
N PHE A 17 -3.79 0.10 -1.35
CA PHE A 17 -3.10 1.15 -2.11
C PHE A 17 -3.95 2.43 -2.20
N PHE A 18 -5.22 2.30 -2.52
CA PHE A 18 -6.15 3.43 -2.59
C PHE A 18 -6.53 3.96 -1.20
N THR A 19 -6.54 3.08 -0.19
CA THR A 19 -6.64 3.48 1.22
C THR A 19 -5.48 4.39 1.60
N ALA A 20 -4.24 4.01 1.30
CA ALA A 20 -3.05 4.82 1.58
C ALA A 20 -3.11 6.19 0.88
N LEU A 21 -3.49 6.21 -0.41
CA LEU A 21 -3.67 7.45 -1.16
C LEU A 21 -4.67 8.38 -0.48
N THR A 22 -5.83 7.87 -0.08
CA THR A 22 -6.89 8.65 0.57
C THR A 22 -6.48 9.15 1.95
N LEU A 23 -5.82 8.32 2.76
CA LEU A 23 -5.39 8.71 4.11
C LEU A 23 -4.46 9.92 4.10
N LEU A 24 -3.53 9.98 3.12
CA LEU A 24 -2.48 10.99 3.06
C LEU A 24 -2.83 12.20 2.19
N LYS A 25 -3.86 12.12 1.35
CA LYS A 25 -4.34 13.26 0.56
C LYS A 25 -5.34 14.07 1.37
N LYS A 26 -5.09 15.36 1.54
CA LYS A 26 -5.99 16.28 2.29
C LYS A 26 -7.40 16.27 1.71
N ASN A 27 -8.41 16.37 2.58
CA ASN A 27 -9.82 16.48 2.22
C ASN A 27 -10.34 15.35 1.34
N SER A 28 -9.76 14.15 1.48
CA SER A 28 -10.12 12.99 0.67
C SER A 28 -11.04 12.05 1.44
N TYR A 29 -11.95 11.44 0.68
CA TYR A 29 -12.88 10.42 1.13
C TYR A 29 -12.95 9.32 0.07
N LEU A 30 -12.99 8.07 0.51
CA LEU A 30 -13.13 6.91 -0.37
C LEU A 30 -14.00 5.86 0.31
N LYS A 31 -14.92 5.29 -0.46
CA LYS A 31 -15.70 4.11 -0.09
C LYS A 31 -15.40 2.98 -1.07
N ILE A 32 -14.79 1.91 -0.61
CA ILE A 32 -14.51 0.70 -1.39
C ILE A 32 -15.53 -0.35 -0.99
N LYS A 33 -16.37 -0.78 -1.95
CA LYS A 33 -17.48 -1.67 -1.68
C LYS A 33 -17.08 -3.14 -1.76
N LYS A 34 -17.76 -3.98 -0.95
CA LYS A 34 -17.67 -5.46 -1.02
C LYS A 34 -16.24 -6.02 -0.88
N VAL A 35 -15.44 -5.47 0.03
CA VAL A 35 -14.09 -5.93 0.33
C VAL A 35 -14.15 -7.10 1.31
N GLY A 36 -13.30 -8.11 1.12
CA GLY A 36 -13.09 -9.18 2.09
C GLY A 36 -12.55 -8.62 3.41
N LEU A 37 -13.22 -8.93 4.50
CA LEU A 37 -12.88 -8.44 5.84
C LEU A 37 -12.44 -9.58 6.77
N ASN A 38 -11.88 -10.65 6.22
CA ASN A 38 -11.34 -11.74 7.01
C ASN A 38 -10.30 -11.20 7.99
N PRO A 39 -10.45 -11.47 9.31
CA PRO A 39 -9.54 -10.98 10.34
C PRO A 39 -8.06 -11.27 10.09
N THR A 40 -7.76 -12.38 9.41
CA THR A 40 -6.38 -12.76 9.05
C THR A 40 -5.80 -11.97 7.87
N ARG A 41 -6.61 -11.15 7.18
CA ARG A 41 -6.24 -10.38 5.99
C ARG A 41 -6.35 -8.87 6.16
N ILE A 42 -6.85 -8.39 7.31
CA ILE A 42 -7.08 -6.96 7.57
C ILE A 42 -6.12 -6.34 8.59
N GLY A 43 -4.95 -6.96 8.78
CA GLY A 43 -3.91 -6.46 9.67
C GLY A 43 -3.45 -5.04 9.33
N PHE A 44 -3.33 -4.73 8.05
CA PHE A 44 -3.03 -3.40 7.52
C PHE A 44 -3.98 -2.33 8.08
N TYR A 45 -5.28 -2.54 7.97
CA TYR A 45 -6.29 -1.60 8.46
C TYR A 45 -6.25 -1.45 9.98
N SER A 46 -6.07 -2.55 10.69
CA SER A 46 -5.96 -2.56 12.15
C SER A 46 -4.74 -1.78 12.63
N LEU A 47 -3.60 -1.94 11.96
CA LEU A 47 -2.36 -1.24 12.26
C LEU A 47 -2.50 0.27 12.01
N LEU A 48 -3.08 0.67 10.89
CA LEU A 48 -3.29 2.07 10.55
C LEU A 48 -4.29 2.75 11.48
N LYS A 49 -5.36 2.07 11.90
CA LYS A 49 -6.29 2.60 12.92
C LYS A 49 -5.58 2.92 14.22
N LYS A 50 -4.64 2.08 14.67
CA LYS A 50 -3.79 2.35 15.84
C LYS A 50 -2.88 3.57 15.65
N SER A 51 -2.50 3.85 14.41
CA SER A 51 -1.72 5.04 14.06
C SER A 51 -2.57 6.29 13.84
N GLY A 52 -3.89 6.23 14.04
CA GLY A 52 -4.80 7.36 13.96
C GLY A 52 -5.59 7.47 12.63
N ALA A 53 -5.57 6.43 11.80
CA ALA A 53 -6.33 6.43 10.55
C ALA A 53 -7.84 6.41 10.79
N LYS A 54 -8.56 7.27 10.09
CA LYS A 54 -10.04 7.30 10.06
C LYS A 54 -10.55 6.28 9.05
N ILE A 55 -10.57 5.02 9.47
CA ILE A 55 -11.05 3.88 8.68
C ILE A 55 -12.21 3.22 9.41
N THR A 56 -13.33 3.01 8.74
CA THR A 56 -14.48 2.29 9.26
C THR A 56 -14.92 1.19 8.29
N PHE A 57 -15.52 0.14 8.83
CA PHE A 57 -16.13 -0.94 8.06
C PHE A 57 -17.64 -0.87 8.22
N SER A 58 -18.38 -0.82 7.11
CA SER A 58 -19.84 -0.79 7.09
C SER A 58 -20.41 -1.90 6.21
N ASN A 59 -21.73 -2.08 6.25
CA ASN A 59 -22.45 -3.06 5.45
C ASN A 59 -21.87 -4.47 5.54
N LYS A 60 -21.43 -4.85 6.73
CA LYS A 60 -20.82 -6.16 6.99
C LYS A 60 -21.85 -7.27 6.87
N LYS A 61 -21.53 -8.31 6.11
CA LYS A 61 -22.33 -9.52 5.97
C LYS A 61 -21.45 -10.73 5.69
N LYS A 62 -21.94 -11.92 5.98
CA LYS A 62 -21.31 -13.16 5.52
C LYS A 62 -21.78 -13.48 4.10
N VAL A 63 -20.84 -13.78 3.22
CA VAL A 63 -21.09 -14.26 1.85
C VAL A 63 -20.20 -15.48 1.67
N ASN A 64 -20.78 -16.65 1.43
CA ASN A 64 -20.05 -17.93 1.32
C ASN A 64 -19.09 -18.17 2.52
N ASN A 65 -19.58 -17.98 3.74
CA ASN A 65 -18.81 -18.05 5.00
C ASN A 65 -17.69 -17.02 5.17
N GLU A 66 -17.44 -16.13 4.20
CA GLU A 66 -16.48 -15.06 4.31
C GLU A 66 -17.15 -13.76 4.77
N LEU A 67 -16.48 -13.02 5.67
CA LEU A 67 -16.94 -11.70 6.08
C LEU A 67 -16.60 -10.68 4.99
N VAL A 68 -17.61 -10.02 4.47
CA VAL A 68 -17.52 -9.00 3.42
C VAL A 68 -18.14 -7.70 3.91
N GLY A 69 -17.59 -6.56 3.51
CA GLY A 69 -18.16 -5.26 3.86
C GLY A 69 -17.55 -4.13 3.04
N ASP A 70 -17.97 -2.91 3.34
CA ASP A 70 -17.42 -1.71 2.71
C ASP A 70 -16.31 -1.11 3.58
N VAL A 71 -15.20 -0.71 2.99
CA VAL A 71 -14.12 0.02 3.63
C VAL A 71 -14.31 1.51 3.37
N ILE A 72 -14.54 2.28 4.42
CA ILE A 72 -14.70 3.73 4.34
C ILE A 72 -13.44 4.38 4.91
N VAL A 73 -12.81 5.26 4.14
CA VAL A 73 -11.56 5.93 4.48
C VAL A 73 -11.73 7.44 4.38
N LYS A 74 -11.21 8.17 5.35
CA LYS A 74 -11.12 9.64 5.32
C LYS A 74 -9.68 10.07 5.54
N SER A 75 -9.28 11.18 4.93
CA SER A 75 -7.95 11.77 5.15
C SER A 75 -7.65 11.91 6.65
N SER A 76 -6.41 11.64 7.04
CA SER A 76 -6.03 11.51 8.44
C SER A 76 -4.63 12.01 8.72
N SER A 77 -4.45 12.63 9.89
CA SER A 77 -3.11 12.87 10.43
C SER A 77 -2.64 11.62 11.16
N LEU A 78 -1.67 10.93 10.58
CA LEU A 78 -1.17 9.68 11.12
C LEU A 78 0.03 9.90 12.04
N ARG A 79 0.12 9.10 13.11
CA ARG A 79 1.32 8.94 13.93
C ARG A 79 2.23 7.88 13.32
N PRO A 80 3.55 7.92 13.62
CA PRO A 80 4.48 6.88 13.20
C PRO A 80 3.99 5.47 13.50
N ILE A 81 4.25 4.55 12.57
CA ILE A 81 3.77 3.18 12.63
C ILE A 81 4.75 2.33 13.45
N ASN A 82 4.24 1.57 14.40
CA ASN A 82 5.02 0.58 15.13
C ASN A 82 4.40 -0.81 14.96
N ALA A 83 4.91 -1.56 13.98
CA ALA A 83 4.44 -2.90 13.66
C ALA A 83 5.34 -3.96 14.30
N SER A 84 4.86 -4.62 15.35
CA SER A 84 5.53 -5.78 15.94
C SER A 84 5.37 -7.02 15.05
N LYS A 85 6.19 -8.06 15.27
CA LYS A 85 6.16 -9.34 14.53
C LYS A 85 4.76 -9.95 14.38
N LYS A 86 3.87 -9.74 15.36
CA LYS A 86 2.51 -10.30 15.33
C LYS A 86 1.65 -9.81 14.15
N TYR A 87 1.99 -8.66 13.55
CA TYR A 87 1.26 -8.15 12.38
C TYR A 87 1.71 -8.81 11.08
N TYR A 88 2.85 -9.52 11.07
CA TYR A 88 3.46 -9.99 9.83
C TYR A 88 2.50 -10.85 9.00
N LEU A 89 1.95 -11.90 9.59
CA LEU A 89 1.08 -12.85 8.88
C LEU A 89 -0.19 -12.22 8.30
N ASN A 90 -0.73 -11.21 8.99
CA ASN A 90 -2.00 -10.58 8.59
C ASN A 90 -1.80 -9.33 7.71
N THR A 91 -0.53 -9.04 7.30
CA THR A 91 -0.17 -7.78 6.62
C THR A 91 0.97 -7.99 5.62
N THR A 92 1.33 -9.22 5.32
CA THR A 92 2.53 -9.55 4.52
C THR A 92 2.59 -8.79 3.20
N ASP A 93 1.46 -8.68 2.52
CA ASP A 93 1.38 -8.08 1.18
C ASP A 93 1.31 -6.55 1.19
N GLU A 94 0.97 -5.95 2.31
CA GLU A 94 0.81 -4.50 2.45
C GLU A 94 2.07 -3.79 2.97
N TYR A 95 3.15 -4.50 3.31
CA TYR A 95 4.37 -3.84 3.80
C TYR A 95 4.95 -2.81 2.83
N PRO A 96 5.03 -3.03 1.51
CA PRO A 96 5.53 -2.01 0.59
C PRO A 96 4.75 -0.69 0.69
N ILE A 97 3.42 -0.75 0.73
CA ILE A 97 2.60 0.46 0.85
C ILE A 97 2.65 1.05 2.27
N LEU A 98 2.83 0.25 3.32
CA LEU A 98 3.08 0.75 4.69
C LEU A 98 4.40 1.53 4.78
N PHE A 99 5.43 1.11 4.04
CA PHE A 99 6.70 1.83 3.98
C PHE A 99 6.53 3.18 3.28
N VAL A 100 5.70 3.27 2.24
CA VAL A 100 5.32 4.55 1.61
C VAL A 100 4.61 5.45 2.61
N ILE A 101 3.59 4.95 3.31
CA ILE A 101 2.88 5.72 4.34
C ILE A 101 3.86 6.23 5.38
N SER A 102 4.73 5.36 5.90
CA SER A 102 5.73 5.72 6.93
C SER A 102 6.73 6.76 6.47
N ALA A 103 7.08 6.75 5.19
CA ALA A 103 7.99 7.72 4.61
C ALA A 103 7.41 9.15 4.58
N LEU A 104 6.07 9.26 4.48
CA LEU A 104 5.34 10.52 4.30
C LEU A 104 4.74 11.08 5.60
N ILE A 105 4.90 10.40 6.72
CA ILE A 105 4.50 10.88 8.05
C ILE A 105 5.74 11.25 8.87
N LYS A 106 5.69 12.38 9.59
CA LYS A 106 6.82 12.86 10.40
C LYS A 106 7.08 11.92 11.58
N GLY A 107 8.32 11.46 11.71
CA GLY A 107 8.81 10.67 12.83
C GLY A 107 9.34 9.29 12.44
N ASN A 108 9.67 8.48 13.43
CA ASN A 108 10.30 7.17 13.24
C ASN A 108 9.27 6.05 13.28
N SER A 109 9.13 5.34 12.18
CA SER A 109 8.30 4.12 12.10
C SER A 109 9.18 2.88 12.18
N PHE A 110 8.67 1.84 12.85
CA PHE A 110 9.38 0.58 13.07
C PHE A 110 8.55 -0.61 12.62
N PHE A 111 9.22 -1.56 11.96
CA PHE A 111 8.62 -2.81 11.48
C PHE A 111 9.51 -3.97 11.90
N SER A 112 9.00 -4.88 12.74
CA SER A 112 9.77 -5.99 13.32
C SER A 112 9.28 -7.33 12.80
N GLY A 113 10.22 -8.30 12.66
CA GLY A 113 9.90 -9.67 12.24
C GLY A 113 9.52 -9.79 10.78
N ILE A 114 10.09 -8.93 9.92
CA ILE A 114 9.74 -8.82 8.49
C ILE A 114 10.82 -9.40 7.56
N SER A 115 11.76 -10.20 8.09
CA SER A 115 12.90 -10.71 7.29
C SER A 115 12.48 -11.51 6.06
N ASP A 116 11.35 -12.22 6.13
CA ASP A 116 10.82 -13.01 5.03
C ASP A 116 10.39 -12.17 3.80
N LEU A 117 10.20 -10.86 3.96
CA LEU A 117 9.95 -9.97 2.82
C LEU A 117 11.11 -9.91 1.82
N LYS A 118 12.30 -10.39 2.18
CA LYS A 118 13.44 -10.53 1.28
C LYS A 118 13.26 -11.66 0.26
N ASN A 119 12.43 -12.65 0.60
CA ASN A 119 12.20 -13.89 -0.15
C ASN A 119 10.86 -13.87 -0.90
N LYS A 120 10.33 -12.68 -1.19
CA LYS A 120 9.12 -12.52 -2.02
C LYS A 120 9.51 -12.40 -3.50
N GLU A 121 8.63 -11.92 -4.36
CA GLU A 121 8.88 -11.74 -5.80
C GLU A 121 10.14 -10.89 -6.06
N SER A 122 10.48 -10.03 -5.10
CA SER A 122 11.75 -9.30 -5.00
C SER A 122 12.16 -9.17 -3.54
N ASP A 123 13.39 -8.73 -3.24
CA ASP A 123 13.74 -8.26 -1.87
C ASP A 123 12.99 -6.95 -1.61
N ARG A 124 11.73 -7.08 -1.15
CA ARG A 124 10.82 -5.94 -0.92
C ARG A 124 11.39 -4.91 0.06
N ILE A 125 12.24 -5.34 1.01
CA ILE A 125 12.89 -4.43 1.95
C ILE A 125 13.91 -3.59 1.22
N LYS A 126 14.85 -4.23 0.54
CA LYS A 126 15.95 -3.56 -0.17
C LYS A 126 15.43 -2.64 -1.28
N GLU A 127 14.48 -3.11 -2.08
CA GLU A 127 13.96 -2.34 -3.20
C GLU A 127 13.15 -1.13 -2.72
N MET A 128 12.30 -1.28 -1.70
CA MET A 128 11.63 -0.12 -1.11
C MET A 128 12.60 0.88 -0.46
N GLN A 129 13.67 0.42 0.21
CA GLN A 129 14.69 1.32 0.73
C GLN A 129 15.35 2.15 -0.38
N LYS A 130 15.65 1.54 -1.54
CA LYS A 130 16.19 2.26 -2.70
C LYS A 130 15.22 3.31 -3.24
N ILE A 131 13.91 2.97 -3.33
CA ILE A 131 12.86 3.89 -3.79
C ILE A 131 12.72 5.06 -2.82
N LEU A 132 12.63 4.80 -1.52
CA LEU A 132 12.49 5.84 -0.51
C LEU A 132 13.71 6.76 -0.43
N LYS A 133 14.92 6.22 -0.67
CA LYS A 133 16.16 7.02 -0.74
C LYS A 133 16.11 8.06 -1.86
N GLN A 134 15.47 7.75 -3.00
CA GLN A 134 15.37 8.71 -4.12
C GLN A 134 14.59 9.98 -3.75
N ILE A 135 13.65 9.87 -2.80
CA ILE A 135 12.94 11.03 -2.26
C ILE A 135 13.57 11.59 -0.98
N GLY A 136 14.79 11.12 -0.65
CA GLY A 136 15.56 11.58 0.51
C GLY A 136 15.01 11.12 1.86
N VAL A 137 14.30 9.99 1.91
CA VAL A 137 13.86 9.33 3.14
C VAL A 137 14.88 8.30 3.56
N LEU A 138 15.37 8.41 4.80
CA LEU A 138 16.33 7.48 5.37
C LEU A 138 15.61 6.26 5.96
N SER A 139 16.17 5.09 5.67
CA SER A 139 15.70 3.84 6.26
C SER A 139 16.88 2.91 6.56
N LYS A 140 16.75 2.11 7.62
CA LYS A 140 17.79 1.17 8.04
C LYS A 140 17.16 -0.17 8.44
N PHE A 141 17.59 -1.24 7.79
CA PHE A 141 17.22 -2.60 8.16
C PHE A 141 18.38 -3.26 8.90
N LYS A 142 18.12 -3.75 10.13
CA LYS A 142 19.10 -4.48 10.94
C LYS A 142 18.35 -5.45 11.86
N ASN A 143 18.86 -6.67 12.03
CA ASN A 143 18.34 -7.68 12.95
C ASN A 143 16.82 -7.90 12.83
N GLY A 144 16.33 -8.07 11.58
CA GLY A 144 14.90 -8.31 11.30
C GLY A 144 13.97 -7.12 11.57
N LYS A 145 14.52 -5.92 11.80
CA LYS A 145 13.78 -4.69 12.08
C LYS A 145 14.13 -3.60 11.08
N LEU A 146 13.12 -3.02 10.45
CA LEU A 146 13.24 -1.84 9.58
C LEU A 146 12.83 -0.59 10.35
N LEU A 147 13.70 0.41 10.35
CA LEU A 147 13.42 1.79 10.74
C LEU A 147 13.23 2.62 9.48
N ILE A 148 12.17 3.42 9.42
CA ILE A 148 11.96 4.47 8.41
C ILE A 148 11.83 5.81 9.14
N LYS A 149 12.74 6.75 8.80
CA LYS A 149 12.69 8.13 9.30
C LYS A 149 11.82 8.96 8.37
N GLY A 150 10.51 8.93 8.62
CA GLY A 150 9.55 9.64 7.81
C GLY A 150 9.61 11.14 8.00
N LYS A 151 9.32 11.87 6.95
CA LYS A 151 9.27 13.34 6.93
C LYS A 151 8.06 13.81 6.16
N LYS A 152 7.52 14.97 6.56
CA LYS A 152 6.52 15.65 5.73
C LYS A 152 7.21 16.09 4.44
N ILE A 153 6.72 15.59 3.33
CA ILE A 153 7.23 15.96 2.02
C ILE A 153 6.41 17.16 1.56
N GLU A 154 7.07 18.27 1.27
CA GLU A 154 6.45 19.43 0.64
C GLU A 154 6.07 19.05 -0.79
N LYS A 155 4.94 19.59 -1.27
CA LYS A 155 4.50 19.40 -2.65
C LYS A 155 5.59 19.88 -3.62
N ASN A 156 5.72 19.21 -4.75
CA ASN A 156 6.66 19.51 -5.84
C ASN A 156 8.12 19.08 -5.56
N ILE A 157 8.29 17.86 -5.08
CA ILE A 157 9.59 17.22 -5.26
C ILE A 157 9.74 16.95 -6.76
N THR A 158 10.53 17.77 -7.45
CA THR A 158 10.90 17.62 -8.87
C THR A 158 11.78 16.38 -9.13
N LYS A 159 11.87 15.48 -8.17
CA LYS A 159 12.70 14.28 -8.27
C LYS A 159 11.99 13.20 -9.08
N LYS A 160 12.71 12.64 -10.03
CA LYS A 160 12.29 11.44 -10.73
C LYS A 160 12.56 10.22 -9.86
N ILE A 161 11.57 9.34 -9.75
CA ILE A 161 11.71 8.05 -9.07
C ILE A 161 11.80 6.98 -10.14
N ASN A 162 12.88 6.20 -10.13
CA ASN A 162 13.08 5.11 -11.07
C ASN A 162 12.93 3.76 -10.36
N VAL A 163 12.07 2.92 -10.89
CA VAL A 163 11.84 1.55 -10.44
C VAL A 163 12.27 0.61 -11.56
N PRO A 164 13.32 -0.21 -11.34
CA PRO A 164 13.77 -1.16 -12.34
C PRO A 164 12.73 -2.27 -12.56
N ASN A 165 12.97 -3.13 -13.54
CA ASN A 165 12.15 -4.33 -13.71
C ASN A 165 12.41 -5.31 -12.55
N LEU A 166 11.45 -5.42 -11.64
CA LEU A 166 11.53 -6.28 -10.46
C LEU A 166 10.58 -7.49 -10.54
N GLY A 167 9.63 -7.51 -11.49
CA GLY A 167 8.57 -8.49 -11.53
C GLY A 167 7.64 -8.46 -10.31
N ASP A 168 7.72 -7.44 -9.46
CA ASP A 168 6.96 -7.34 -8.21
C ASP A 168 5.88 -6.25 -8.29
N HIS A 169 4.64 -6.70 -8.47
CA HIS A 169 3.48 -5.82 -8.60
C HIS A 169 3.24 -4.95 -7.35
N ARG A 170 3.59 -5.43 -6.15
CA ARG A 170 3.41 -4.67 -4.89
C ARG A 170 4.35 -3.47 -4.83
N ILE A 171 5.59 -3.63 -5.29
CA ILE A 171 6.55 -2.53 -5.41
C ILE A 171 6.08 -1.53 -6.46
N CYS A 172 5.65 -2.00 -7.63
CA CYS A 172 5.16 -1.15 -8.72
C CYS A 172 3.98 -0.28 -8.26
N MET A 173 2.95 -0.88 -7.66
CA MET A 173 1.79 -0.14 -7.16
C MET A 173 2.17 0.83 -6.03
N SER A 174 3.05 0.43 -5.11
CA SER A 174 3.50 1.30 -4.02
C SER A 174 4.25 2.52 -4.54
N ALA A 175 5.13 2.34 -5.52
CA ALA A 175 5.86 3.43 -6.17
C ALA A 175 4.92 4.38 -6.93
N ALA A 176 3.91 3.85 -7.63
CA ALA A 176 2.89 4.66 -8.30
C ALA A 176 2.11 5.53 -7.30
N ILE A 177 1.66 4.95 -6.17
CA ILE A 177 0.99 5.71 -5.10
C ILE A 177 1.93 6.76 -4.49
N LEU A 178 3.21 6.43 -4.30
CA LEU A 178 4.21 7.40 -3.82
C LEU A 178 4.30 8.60 -4.76
N GLY A 179 4.36 8.38 -6.07
CA GLY A 179 4.37 9.46 -7.08
C GLY A 179 3.13 10.35 -6.98
N LEU A 180 1.93 9.75 -6.92
CA LEU A 180 0.67 10.49 -6.78
C LEU A 180 0.59 11.33 -5.49
N LEU A 181 1.21 10.86 -4.41
CA LEU A 181 1.22 11.56 -3.13
C LEU A 181 2.24 12.71 -3.08
N THR A 182 3.37 12.55 -3.76
CA THR A 182 4.48 13.51 -3.74
C THR A 182 4.48 14.47 -4.92
N GLY A 183 3.73 14.18 -5.98
CA GLY A 183 3.80 14.90 -7.26
C GLY A 183 5.06 14.59 -8.07
N SER A 184 5.78 13.52 -7.72
CA SER A 184 7.00 13.11 -8.43
C SER A 184 6.66 12.33 -9.69
N GLU A 185 7.45 12.52 -10.75
CA GLU A 185 7.46 11.61 -11.91
C GLU A 185 8.00 10.25 -11.46
N VAL A 186 7.25 9.17 -11.72
CA VAL A 186 7.69 7.81 -11.41
C VAL A 186 7.79 7.01 -12.69
N ARG A 187 8.97 6.49 -12.98
CA ARG A 187 9.24 5.59 -14.10
C ARG A 187 9.34 4.17 -13.59
N ILE A 188 8.45 3.30 -14.03
CA ILE A 188 8.38 1.90 -13.58
C ILE A 188 8.56 1.01 -14.81
N LYS A 189 9.65 0.22 -14.84
CA LYS A 189 9.85 -0.78 -15.88
C LYS A 189 8.99 -2.02 -15.59
N ASN A 190 8.43 -2.62 -16.65
CA ASN A 190 7.57 -3.81 -16.56
C ASN A 190 6.38 -3.60 -15.60
N PHE A 191 5.65 -2.49 -15.76
CA PHE A 191 4.43 -2.24 -14.96
C PHE A 191 3.32 -3.24 -15.26
N GLU A 192 3.40 -3.96 -16.37
CA GLU A 192 2.45 -5.00 -16.80
C GLU A 192 2.29 -6.10 -15.75
N THR A 193 3.30 -6.34 -14.92
CA THR A 193 3.21 -7.28 -13.79
C THR A 193 2.07 -6.94 -12.82
N VAL A 194 1.62 -5.68 -12.75
CA VAL A 194 0.46 -5.27 -11.95
C VAL A 194 -0.84 -5.90 -12.47
N GLY A 195 -0.93 -6.16 -13.77
CA GLY A 195 -2.09 -6.78 -14.41
C GLY A 195 -2.43 -8.16 -13.85
N THR A 196 -1.46 -8.90 -13.35
CA THR A 196 -1.66 -10.24 -12.77
C THR A 196 -2.43 -10.21 -11.44
N SER A 197 -2.34 -9.11 -10.70
CA SER A 197 -2.94 -8.97 -9.36
C SER A 197 -4.04 -7.90 -9.30
N SER A 198 -3.89 -6.81 -10.03
CA SER A 198 -4.82 -5.67 -10.02
C SER A 198 -5.00 -5.10 -11.43
N PRO A 199 -5.68 -5.80 -12.35
CA PRO A 199 -5.78 -5.40 -13.76
C PRO A 199 -6.42 -4.03 -13.97
N ASN A 200 -7.27 -3.60 -13.04
CA ASN A 200 -7.94 -2.30 -13.09
C ASN A 200 -7.17 -1.17 -12.38
N PHE A 201 -5.96 -1.40 -11.88
CA PHE A 201 -5.23 -0.42 -11.07
C PHE A 201 -5.09 0.94 -11.77
N LEU A 202 -4.58 0.97 -13.00
CA LEU A 202 -4.42 2.22 -13.76
C LEU A 202 -5.75 2.89 -14.09
N LYS A 203 -6.79 2.10 -14.40
CA LYS A 203 -8.15 2.62 -14.64
C LYS A 203 -8.65 3.36 -13.39
N ILE A 204 -8.49 2.77 -12.20
CA ILE A 204 -8.90 3.38 -10.94
C ILE A 204 -8.04 4.63 -10.65
N VAL A 205 -6.72 4.58 -10.87
CA VAL A 205 -5.84 5.76 -10.75
C VAL A 205 -6.36 6.91 -11.60
N LYS A 206 -6.72 6.66 -12.86
CA LYS A 206 -7.27 7.69 -13.76
C LYS A 206 -8.60 8.24 -13.25
N GLN A 207 -9.51 7.38 -12.77
CA GLN A 207 -10.79 7.80 -12.16
C GLN A 207 -10.61 8.67 -10.92
N LEU A 208 -9.52 8.49 -10.18
CA LEU A 208 -9.18 9.29 -9.00
C LEU A 208 -8.37 10.56 -9.34
N GLY A 209 -8.22 10.89 -10.63
CA GLY A 209 -7.53 12.09 -11.10
C GLY A 209 -6.01 11.95 -11.23
N GLY A 210 -5.48 10.74 -11.16
CA GLY A 210 -4.08 10.46 -11.48
C GLY A 210 -3.84 10.39 -12.99
N SER A 211 -2.64 10.79 -13.42
CA SER A 211 -2.20 10.68 -14.83
C SER A 211 -1.06 9.68 -14.97
N PHE A 212 -1.02 8.99 -16.08
CA PHE A 212 0.06 8.09 -16.46
C PHE A 212 0.21 8.02 -17.98
N GLU A 213 1.40 7.69 -18.43
CA GLU A 213 1.73 7.42 -19.81
C GLU A 213 2.35 6.03 -19.91
N LYS A 214 1.94 5.24 -20.90
CA LYS A 214 2.61 3.98 -21.26
C LYS A 214 3.60 4.29 -22.39
N LYS A 215 4.86 3.92 -22.18
CA LYS A 215 5.91 3.98 -23.22
C LYS A 215 6.31 2.56 -23.55
N ASN A 216 6.19 2.17 -24.80
CA ASN A 216 6.84 0.97 -25.31
C ASN A 216 8.34 1.25 -25.33
N LEU A 217 9.09 0.58 -24.45
CA LEU A 217 10.55 0.64 -24.37
C LEU A 217 11.10 -0.64 -24.99
#